data_160dec57a59092eb4ce15118961f0f30
#
_entry.id   160dec57a59092eb4ce15118961f0f30
#
_cell.length_a   1.000
_cell.length_b   1.000
_cell.length_c   1.000
_cell.angle_alpha   90.00
_cell.angle_beta   90.00
_cell.angle_gamma   90.00
#
_symmetry.space_group_name_H-M   'P 1'
#
loop_
_entity.id
_entity.type
_entity.pdbx_description
1 polymer ?
#
loop_
_entity_poly.entity_id
_entity_poly.type
_entity_poly.pdbx_seq_one_letter_code
_entity_poly.pdbx_strand_id
1 'polypeptide(L)'
;MADIPPDNTPQMASPSYRLPALDQDFLLGDSMRGVRFLLEYAKAEEALGAWGVRSTLVVFGSARVKPGTPWYDTARAFGRLASERGGALDGAVGELRNNVIATGGGPGIMEAANRGATDVGAPSVGFNITLPHEQEPNAWSTPELTFRFHYFAMRKMHLAMRANALVVFPGGFGTFDELFELLTLRQTDKAPPIPIVLVDRAYWTSILNFEAMVEHGMIAKKDLDLMGFADDAEGIWRELLARGLKPHQNLE
;
A
#
# COMPACT_ATOMS: atom_id res chain seq x y z
N MET A 1 -8.51 -67.55 19.30
CA MET A 1 -8.48 -66.22 19.88
C MET A 1 -8.73 -65.28 18.73
N ALA A 2 -9.83 -64.53 18.75
CA ALA A 2 -10.05 -63.47 17.74
C ALA A 2 -9.00 -62.39 17.98
N ASP A 3 -8.20 -62.06 16.93
CA ASP A 3 -7.27 -60.94 16.95
C ASP A 3 -8.09 -59.64 17.13
N ILE A 4 -8.03 -59.07 18.31
CA ILE A 4 -8.58 -57.73 18.56
C ILE A 4 -7.67 -56.79 17.75
N PRO A 5 -8.22 -56.06 16.77
CA PRO A 5 -7.39 -55.15 16.01
C PRO A 5 -6.74 -54.13 16.96
N PRO A 6 -5.47 -53.77 16.74
CA PRO A 6 -4.78 -52.81 17.59
C PRO A 6 -5.52 -51.47 17.60
N ASP A 7 -5.66 -50.89 18.80
CA ASP A 7 -6.25 -49.54 18.96
C ASP A 7 -5.32 -48.49 18.35
N ASN A 8 -5.81 -47.74 17.37
CA ASN A 8 -5.07 -46.69 16.69
C ASN A 8 -5.41 -45.26 17.20
N THR A 9 -6.20 -45.19 18.28
CA THR A 9 -6.57 -43.92 18.91
C THR A 9 -5.37 -43.02 19.23
N PRO A 10 -4.24 -43.57 19.79
CA PRO A 10 -3.06 -42.75 20.06
C PRO A 10 -2.43 -42.13 18.79
N GLN A 11 -2.40 -42.88 17.67
CA GLN A 11 -1.87 -42.37 16.40
C GLN A 11 -2.77 -41.27 15.83
N MET A 12 -4.08 -41.47 15.88
CA MET A 12 -5.06 -40.48 15.40
C MET A 12 -5.04 -39.18 16.24
N ALA A 13 -4.76 -39.28 17.54
CA ALA A 13 -4.67 -38.15 18.44
C ALA A 13 -3.32 -37.41 18.36
N SER A 14 -2.33 -38.01 17.72
CA SER A 14 -1.00 -37.41 17.62
C SER A 14 -1.02 -36.11 16.80
N PRO A 15 -0.33 -35.04 17.25
CA PRO A 15 -0.11 -33.82 16.42
C PRO A 15 0.51 -34.15 15.07
N SER A 16 1.37 -35.17 14.98
CA SER A 16 2.02 -35.59 13.73
C SER A 16 1.04 -36.13 12.69
N TYR A 17 -0.15 -36.51 13.10
CA TYR A 17 -1.20 -37.04 12.20
C TYR A 17 -2.10 -35.94 11.62
N ARG A 18 -1.99 -34.72 12.12
CA ARG A 18 -2.72 -33.56 11.55
C ARG A 18 -2.22 -33.25 10.15
N LEU A 19 -3.14 -32.90 9.24
CA LEU A 19 -2.75 -32.37 7.93
C LEU A 19 -1.99 -31.05 8.12
N PRO A 20 -0.77 -30.89 7.58
CA PRO A 20 0.05 -29.70 7.81
C PRO A 20 -0.65 -28.38 7.45
N ALA A 21 -1.47 -28.37 6.39
CA ALA A 21 -2.24 -27.18 5.97
C ALA A 21 -3.36 -26.79 6.95
N LEU A 22 -3.75 -27.66 7.84
CA LEU A 22 -4.79 -27.44 8.87
C LEU A 22 -4.20 -27.39 10.29
N ASP A 23 -2.89 -27.55 10.42
CA ASP A 23 -2.20 -27.49 11.70
C ASP A 23 -1.69 -26.06 11.95
N GLN A 24 -2.49 -25.28 12.70
CA GLN A 24 -2.16 -23.89 13.00
C GLN A 24 -0.90 -23.77 13.87
N ASP A 25 -0.68 -24.69 14.82
CA ASP A 25 0.50 -24.67 15.68
C ASP A 25 1.78 -24.85 14.84
N PHE A 26 1.75 -25.77 13.88
CA PHE A 26 2.82 -25.99 12.92
C PHE A 26 3.03 -24.75 12.02
N LEU A 27 1.95 -24.24 11.39
CA LEU A 27 2.02 -23.09 10.48
C LEU A 27 2.50 -21.80 11.17
N LEU A 28 2.18 -21.62 12.46
CA LEU A 28 2.61 -20.46 13.24
C LEU A 28 4.01 -20.62 13.85
N GLY A 29 4.57 -21.83 13.80
CA GLY A 29 5.92 -22.12 14.28
C GLY A 29 7.01 -21.37 13.50
N ASP A 30 8.18 -21.19 14.12
CA ASP A 30 9.30 -20.41 13.54
C ASP A 30 9.83 -21.00 12.23
N SER A 31 9.85 -22.33 12.10
CA SER A 31 10.27 -23.01 10.88
C SER A 31 9.41 -22.68 9.65
N MET A 32 8.16 -22.26 9.87
CA MET A 32 7.19 -21.95 8.80
C MET A 32 7.16 -20.45 8.42
N ARG A 33 8.10 -19.64 8.89
CA ARG A 33 8.13 -18.20 8.58
C ARG A 33 8.16 -17.92 7.07
N GLY A 34 8.96 -18.64 6.31
CA GLY A 34 9.03 -18.49 4.85
C GLY A 34 7.71 -18.83 4.14
N VAL A 35 7.00 -19.85 4.63
CA VAL A 35 5.68 -20.22 4.12
C VAL A 35 4.68 -19.11 4.42
N ARG A 36 4.71 -18.50 5.61
CA ARG A 36 3.83 -17.36 5.94
C ARG A 36 4.11 -16.14 5.06
N PHE A 37 5.36 -15.84 4.67
CA PHE A 37 5.65 -14.81 3.67
C PHE A 37 4.95 -15.12 2.34
N LEU A 38 5.05 -16.37 1.88
CA LEU A 38 4.40 -16.80 0.65
C LEU A 38 2.87 -16.71 0.74
N LEU A 39 2.28 -17.05 1.88
CA LEU A 39 0.83 -16.92 2.09
C LEU A 39 0.36 -15.45 2.06
N GLU A 40 1.10 -14.53 2.69
CA GLU A 40 0.79 -13.09 2.66
C GLU A 40 0.94 -12.52 1.24
N TYR A 41 1.97 -12.97 0.50
CA TYR A 41 2.13 -12.62 -0.90
C TYR A 41 0.97 -13.12 -1.76
N ALA A 42 0.72 -14.43 -1.74
CA ALA A 42 -0.22 -15.08 -2.65
C ALA A 42 -1.67 -14.59 -2.43
N LYS A 43 -2.08 -14.42 -1.16
CA LYS A 43 -3.44 -13.99 -0.82
C LYS A 43 -3.77 -12.59 -1.38
N ALA A 44 -2.83 -11.67 -1.28
CA ALA A 44 -3.03 -10.32 -1.82
C ALA A 44 -2.99 -10.31 -3.36
N GLU A 45 -2.05 -11.06 -3.97
CA GLU A 45 -1.94 -11.19 -5.44
C GLU A 45 -3.21 -11.77 -6.05
N GLU A 46 -3.76 -12.82 -5.47
CA GLU A 46 -4.98 -13.48 -5.97
C GLU A 46 -6.17 -12.51 -5.95
N ALA A 47 -6.40 -11.80 -4.85
CA ALA A 47 -7.49 -10.86 -4.74
C ALA A 47 -7.31 -9.64 -5.65
N LEU A 48 -6.10 -9.05 -5.71
CA LEU A 48 -5.80 -7.93 -6.60
C LEU A 48 -5.98 -8.33 -8.08
N GLY A 49 -5.53 -9.55 -8.44
CA GLY A 49 -5.72 -10.11 -9.77
C GLY A 49 -7.18 -10.34 -10.13
N ALA A 50 -7.98 -10.91 -9.21
CA ALA A 50 -9.41 -11.14 -9.40
C ALA A 50 -10.19 -9.83 -9.62
N TRP A 51 -9.75 -8.74 -8.98
CA TRP A 51 -10.32 -7.40 -9.16
C TRP A 51 -9.74 -6.63 -10.36
N GLY A 52 -8.80 -7.22 -11.08
CA GLY A 52 -8.14 -6.59 -12.22
C GLY A 52 -7.29 -5.37 -11.82
N VAL A 53 -6.82 -5.27 -10.57
CA VAL A 53 -5.98 -4.16 -10.12
C VAL A 53 -4.59 -4.29 -10.73
N ARG A 54 -4.34 -3.54 -11.78
CA ARG A 54 -3.09 -3.57 -12.54
C ARG A 54 -2.05 -2.61 -11.96
N SER A 55 -2.47 -1.39 -11.63
CA SER A 55 -1.61 -0.39 -11.01
C SER A 55 -2.34 0.40 -9.94
N THR A 56 -1.57 0.99 -9.02
CA THR A 56 -2.08 1.75 -7.90
C THR A 56 -1.48 3.16 -7.85
N LEU A 57 -2.27 4.11 -7.35
CA LEU A 57 -1.78 5.39 -6.82
C LEU A 57 -1.70 5.25 -5.30
N VAL A 58 -0.47 5.24 -4.79
CA VAL A 58 -0.23 5.04 -3.37
C VAL A 58 -0.28 6.37 -2.63
N VAL A 59 -1.06 6.43 -1.55
CA VAL A 59 -1.21 7.63 -0.73
C VAL A 59 -0.80 7.32 0.70
N PHE A 60 0.20 8.07 1.18
CA PHE A 60 0.67 8.03 2.56
C PHE A 60 0.48 9.36 3.26
N GLY A 61 0.40 9.31 4.58
CA GLY A 61 0.32 10.46 5.46
C GLY A 61 -0.04 10.06 6.89
N SER A 62 -0.19 11.05 7.74
CA SER A 62 -0.45 10.83 9.16
C SER A 62 -1.82 10.21 9.42
N ALA A 63 -1.83 9.15 10.24
CA ALA A 63 -3.04 8.56 10.80
C ALA A 63 -3.74 9.49 11.85
N ARG A 64 -3.07 10.57 12.27
CA ARG A 64 -3.57 11.49 13.32
C ARG A 64 -4.36 12.68 12.76
N VAL A 65 -4.33 12.87 11.45
CA VAL A 65 -5.08 13.94 10.77
C VAL A 65 -6.57 13.67 10.91
N LYS A 66 -7.34 14.70 11.29
CA LYS A 66 -8.77 14.56 11.55
C LYS A 66 -9.62 15.00 10.35
N PRO A 67 -10.81 14.41 10.14
CA PRO A 67 -11.78 14.92 9.17
C PRO A 67 -12.07 16.41 9.38
N GLY A 68 -12.24 17.14 8.26
CA GLY A 68 -12.48 18.59 8.27
C GLY A 68 -11.22 19.45 8.45
N THR A 69 -10.03 18.84 8.39
CA THR A 69 -8.78 19.59 8.32
C THR A 69 -8.31 19.72 6.86
N PRO A 70 -7.56 20.78 6.49
CA PRO A 70 -7.14 21.01 5.11
C PRO A 70 -6.46 19.80 4.47
N TRP A 71 -5.57 19.12 5.17
CA TRP A 71 -4.88 17.93 4.63
C TRP A 71 -5.82 16.75 4.41
N TYR A 72 -6.80 16.53 5.33
CA TYR A 72 -7.78 15.47 5.14
C TYR A 72 -8.67 15.75 3.92
N ASP A 73 -9.16 16.99 3.80
CA ASP A 73 -10.03 17.39 2.72
C ASP A 73 -9.32 17.35 1.37
N THR A 74 -8.05 17.77 1.33
CA THR A 74 -7.19 17.65 0.13
C THR A 74 -6.94 16.19 -0.25
N ALA A 75 -6.66 15.30 0.73
CA ALA A 75 -6.45 13.88 0.47
C ALA A 75 -7.72 13.20 -0.06
N ARG A 76 -8.89 13.55 0.49
CA ARG A 76 -10.18 13.05 0.00
C ARG A 76 -10.48 13.56 -1.40
N ALA A 77 -10.27 14.85 -1.66
CA ALA A 77 -10.45 15.44 -2.98
C ALA A 77 -9.51 14.82 -4.01
N PHE A 78 -8.25 14.55 -3.64
CA PHE A 78 -7.29 13.86 -4.51
C PHE A 78 -7.73 12.42 -4.79
N GLY A 79 -8.14 11.65 -3.77
CA GLY A 79 -8.64 10.28 -3.93
C GLY A 79 -9.80 10.20 -4.90
N ARG A 80 -10.76 11.14 -4.81
CA ARG A 80 -11.86 11.29 -5.75
C ARG A 80 -11.37 11.60 -7.17
N LEU A 81 -10.60 12.67 -7.32
CA LEU A 81 -10.12 13.16 -8.61
C LEU A 81 -9.27 12.10 -9.33
N ALA A 82 -8.36 11.46 -8.62
CA ALA A 82 -7.50 10.42 -9.16
C ALA A 82 -8.30 9.19 -9.62
N SER A 83 -9.36 8.83 -8.88
CA SER A 83 -10.25 7.72 -9.26
C SER A 83 -11.09 8.06 -10.52
N GLU A 84 -11.55 9.31 -10.66
CA GLU A 84 -12.29 9.76 -11.84
C GLU A 84 -11.42 9.81 -13.11
N ARG A 85 -10.13 10.17 -12.98
CA ARG A 85 -9.26 10.46 -14.13
C ARG A 85 -8.19 9.40 -14.40
N GLY A 86 -7.93 8.52 -13.44
CA GLY A 86 -6.80 7.60 -13.46
C GLY A 86 -7.07 6.25 -14.13
N GLY A 87 -8.34 5.88 -14.33
CA GLY A 87 -8.73 4.58 -14.86
C GLY A 87 -9.15 3.55 -13.79
N ALA A 88 -9.39 3.99 -12.54
CA ALA A 88 -9.90 3.10 -11.49
C ALA A 88 -11.37 2.71 -11.70
N LEU A 89 -12.14 3.53 -12.40
CA LEU A 89 -13.54 3.30 -12.78
C LEU A 89 -13.68 2.53 -14.10
N ASP A 90 -12.58 2.33 -14.83
CA ASP A 90 -12.62 1.61 -16.10
C ASP A 90 -12.90 0.12 -15.85
N GLY A 91 -13.78 -0.44 -16.67
CA GLY A 91 -14.04 -1.87 -16.71
C GLY A 91 -15.08 -2.41 -15.71
N ALA A 92 -15.69 -3.52 -16.12
CA ALA A 92 -16.51 -4.39 -15.27
C ALA A 92 -15.61 -5.20 -14.30
N VAL A 93 -16.23 -5.96 -13.39
CA VAL A 93 -15.49 -6.91 -12.54
C VAL A 93 -14.71 -7.90 -13.42
N GLY A 94 -13.38 -7.97 -13.23
CA GLY A 94 -12.48 -8.82 -14.03
C GLY A 94 -11.77 -8.11 -15.19
N GLU A 95 -12.12 -6.86 -15.51
CA GLU A 95 -11.36 -6.03 -16.45
C GLU A 95 -10.24 -5.25 -15.72
N LEU A 96 -9.22 -4.84 -16.49
CA LEU A 96 -8.03 -4.20 -15.90
C LEU A 96 -8.34 -2.77 -15.43
N ARG A 97 -8.00 -2.50 -14.20
CA ARG A 97 -8.12 -1.17 -13.55
C ARG A 97 -6.74 -0.57 -13.32
N ASN A 98 -6.60 0.69 -13.70
CA ASN A 98 -5.36 1.43 -13.51
C ASN A 98 -5.50 2.45 -12.38
N ASN A 99 -4.38 2.76 -11.73
CA ASN A 99 -4.29 3.86 -10.76
C ASN A 99 -5.34 3.78 -9.64
N VAL A 100 -5.66 2.57 -9.20
CA VAL A 100 -6.55 2.36 -8.05
C VAL A 100 -5.89 2.94 -6.80
N ILE A 101 -6.62 3.75 -6.04
CA ILE A 101 -6.09 4.31 -4.78
C ILE A 101 -5.69 3.17 -3.84
N ALA A 102 -4.45 3.20 -3.36
CA ALA A 102 -3.92 2.26 -2.37
C ALA A 102 -3.32 3.01 -1.19
N THR A 103 -3.60 2.54 0.01
CA THR A 103 -3.13 3.14 1.26
C THR A 103 -2.70 2.07 2.25
N GLY A 104 -2.16 2.49 3.39
CA GLY A 104 -1.92 1.60 4.52
C GLY A 104 -3.19 1.17 5.27
N GLY A 105 -4.39 1.53 4.79
CA GLY A 105 -5.68 1.07 5.33
C GLY A 105 -6.08 1.65 6.69
N GLY A 106 -5.27 2.53 7.29
CA GLY A 106 -5.52 3.14 8.60
C GLY A 106 -6.38 4.42 8.53
N PRO A 107 -6.55 5.12 9.65
CA PRO A 107 -7.29 6.37 9.73
C PRO A 107 -6.52 7.57 9.14
N GLY A 108 -7.10 8.74 9.22
CA GLY A 108 -6.48 10.00 8.84
C GLY A 108 -6.35 10.17 7.33
N ILE A 109 -5.15 10.47 6.84
CA ILE A 109 -4.90 10.68 5.40
C ILE A 109 -5.24 9.43 4.58
N MET A 110 -4.94 8.24 5.07
CA MET A 110 -5.23 6.98 4.40
C MET A 110 -6.74 6.78 4.24
N GLU A 111 -7.49 7.01 5.31
CA GLU A 111 -8.96 7.01 5.30
C GLU A 111 -9.52 8.04 4.32
N ALA A 112 -8.99 9.27 4.34
CA ALA A 112 -9.43 10.35 3.46
C ALA A 112 -9.29 9.96 1.98
N ALA A 113 -8.16 9.39 1.59
CA ALA A 113 -7.91 8.97 0.20
C ALA A 113 -8.85 7.81 -0.22
N ASN A 114 -9.01 6.77 0.62
CA ASN A 114 -9.96 5.70 0.35
C ASN A 114 -11.40 6.21 0.24
N ARG A 115 -11.80 7.13 1.15
CA ARG A 115 -13.12 7.76 1.12
C ARG A 115 -13.35 8.55 -0.16
N GLY A 116 -12.33 9.27 -0.64
CA GLY A 116 -12.40 9.98 -1.92
C GLY A 116 -12.69 9.06 -3.10
N ALA A 117 -12.07 7.87 -3.15
CA ALA A 117 -12.38 6.86 -4.16
C ALA A 117 -13.82 6.35 -4.03
N THR A 118 -14.27 6.08 -2.81
CA THR A 118 -15.65 5.63 -2.52
C THR A 118 -16.69 6.68 -2.89
N ASP A 119 -16.41 7.99 -2.75
CA ASP A 119 -17.31 9.08 -3.13
C ASP A 119 -17.75 9.04 -4.61
N VAL A 120 -16.96 8.37 -5.46
CA VAL A 120 -17.25 8.21 -6.90
C VAL A 120 -17.49 6.75 -7.29
N GLY A 121 -17.66 5.86 -6.32
CA GLY A 121 -17.91 4.44 -6.56
C GLY A 121 -16.70 3.66 -7.08
N ALA A 122 -15.49 4.20 -6.97
CA ALA A 122 -14.27 3.52 -7.36
C ALA A 122 -13.79 2.56 -6.25
N PRO A 123 -13.20 1.40 -6.62
CA PRO A 123 -12.53 0.54 -5.66
C PRO A 123 -11.27 1.21 -5.11
N SER A 124 -10.90 0.83 -3.88
CA SER A 124 -9.64 1.24 -3.28
C SER A 124 -9.06 0.15 -2.39
N VAL A 125 -7.74 0.16 -2.22
CA VAL A 125 -6.99 -0.88 -1.52
C VAL A 125 -6.55 -0.37 -0.15
N GLY A 126 -6.68 -1.23 0.87
CA GLY A 126 -6.13 -1.03 2.21
C GLY A 126 -5.11 -2.13 2.56
N PHE A 127 -3.82 -1.78 2.65
CA PHE A 127 -2.76 -2.69 3.09
C PHE A 127 -2.45 -2.49 4.57
N ASN A 128 -3.26 -3.07 5.46
CA ASN A 128 -3.11 -2.95 6.90
C ASN A 128 -1.95 -3.80 7.44
N ILE A 129 -1.40 -3.39 8.58
CA ILE A 129 -0.37 -4.14 9.32
C ILE A 129 -0.88 -4.44 10.72
N THR A 130 -0.55 -5.62 11.23
CA THR A 130 -0.81 -5.95 12.63
C THR A 130 0.11 -5.15 13.53
N LEU A 131 -0.46 -4.32 14.41
CA LEU A 131 0.26 -3.53 15.40
C LEU A 131 -0.09 -4.02 16.81
N PRO A 132 0.79 -3.77 17.83
CA PRO A 132 0.53 -4.16 19.23
C PRO A 132 -0.77 -3.57 19.79
N HIS A 133 -1.15 -2.38 19.35
CA HIS A 133 -2.45 -1.78 19.60
C HIS A 133 -3.28 -1.97 18.34
N GLU A 134 -4.27 -2.84 18.42
CA GLU A 134 -5.08 -3.26 17.28
C GLU A 134 -5.74 -2.03 16.64
N GLN A 135 -5.34 -1.72 15.41
CA GLN A 135 -5.94 -0.70 14.59
C GLN A 135 -6.89 -1.39 13.62
N GLU A 136 -8.16 -1.03 13.71
CA GLU A 136 -9.15 -1.48 12.73
C GLU A 136 -8.88 -0.82 11.38
N PRO A 137 -9.16 -1.52 10.26
CA PRO A 137 -9.09 -0.91 8.94
C PRO A 137 -10.11 0.23 8.84
N ASN A 138 -9.82 1.26 8.05
CA ASN A 138 -10.81 2.28 7.78
C ASN A 138 -11.98 1.69 6.97
N ALA A 139 -13.17 2.24 7.16
CA ALA A 139 -14.40 1.71 6.58
C ALA A 139 -14.58 1.99 5.07
N TRP A 140 -13.62 2.67 4.43
CA TRP A 140 -13.76 3.17 3.06
C TRP A 140 -12.94 2.41 2.03
N SER A 141 -12.01 1.52 2.44
CA SER A 141 -11.37 0.60 1.50
C SER A 141 -12.36 -0.49 1.07
N THR A 142 -12.22 -0.96 -0.17
CA THR A 142 -13.05 -2.06 -0.69
C THR A 142 -12.84 -3.31 0.16
N PRO A 143 -13.89 -3.95 0.68
CA PRO A 143 -13.75 -5.07 1.62
C PRO A 143 -12.83 -6.19 1.11
N GLU A 144 -12.99 -6.60 -0.15
CA GLU A 144 -12.22 -7.67 -0.78
C GLU A 144 -10.77 -7.25 -1.12
N LEU A 145 -10.49 -5.94 -1.10
CA LEU A 145 -9.17 -5.35 -1.30
C LEU A 145 -8.57 -4.80 -0.01
N THR A 146 -9.12 -5.20 1.14
CA THR A 146 -8.61 -4.83 2.47
C THR A 146 -7.83 -5.99 3.06
N PHE A 147 -6.51 -5.84 3.10
CA PHE A 147 -5.59 -6.88 3.54
C PHE A 147 -5.02 -6.57 4.91
N ARG A 148 -4.65 -7.63 5.64
CA ARG A 148 -3.95 -7.54 6.92
C ARG A 148 -2.65 -8.34 6.83
N PHE A 149 -1.52 -7.67 6.98
CA PHE A 149 -0.18 -8.26 6.98
C PHE A 149 0.35 -8.39 8.41
N HIS A 150 1.12 -9.42 8.65
CA HIS A 150 1.94 -9.57 9.85
C HIS A 150 3.35 -9.00 9.62
N TYR A 151 3.87 -9.14 8.40
CA TYR A 151 5.24 -8.76 8.06
C TYR A 151 5.29 -7.43 7.29
N PHE A 152 6.02 -6.45 7.85
CA PHE A 152 6.23 -5.16 7.18
C PHE A 152 6.81 -5.33 5.77
N ALA A 153 7.79 -6.24 5.60
CA ALA A 153 8.41 -6.49 4.30
C ALA A 153 7.39 -6.87 3.21
N MET A 154 6.43 -7.75 3.54
CA MET A 154 5.40 -8.19 2.59
C MET A 154 4.43 -7.04 2.25
N ARG A 155 4.00 -6.28 3.25
CA ARG A 155 3.16 -5.10 3.06
C ARG A 155 3.83 -4.06 2.15
N LYS A 156 5.09 -3.69 2.45
CA LYS A 156 5.87 -2.73 1.68
C LYS A 156 6.07 -3.17 0.23
N MET A 157 6.36 -4.45 0.04
CA MET A 157 6.49 -5.02 -1.30
C MET A 157 5.20 -4.83 -2.11
N HIS A 158 4.02 -5.14 -1.54
CA HIS A 158 2.75 -4.96 -2.24
C HIS A 158 2.42 -3.49 -2.53
N LEU A 159 2.77 -2.58 -1.62
CA LEU A 159 2.63 -1.14 -1.85
C LEU A 159 3.50 -0.67 -3.03
N ALA A 160 4.72 -1.19 -3.15
CA ALA A 160 5.67 -0.76 -4.18
C ALA A 160 5.44 -1.44 -5.55
N MET A 161 5.11 -2.73 -5.59
CA MET A 161 5.08 -3.55 -6.82
C MET A 161 4.16 -3.02 -7.90
N ARG A 162 2.99 -2.50 -7.51
CA ARG A 162 1.97 -1.97 -8.45
C ARG A 162 1.89 -0.46 -8.45
N ALA A 163 2.77 0.22 -7.68
CA ALA A 163 2.77 1.66 -7.61
C ALA A 163 3.09 2.28 -8.96
N ASN A 164 2.17 3.09 -9.48
CA ASN A 164 2.35 3.92 -10.66
C ASN A 164 2.67 5.38 -10.26
N ALA A 165 2.38 5.75 -9.03
CA ALA A 165 2.81 6.99 -8.40
C ALA A 165 2.70 6.90 -6.87
N LEU A 166 3.41 7.81 -6.19
CA LEU A 166 3.35 8.01 -4.75
C LEU A 166 2.97 9.47 -4.42
N VAL A 167 1.97 9.63 -3.57
CA VAL A 167 1.57 10.93 -3.02
C VAL A 167 1.71 10.88 -1.50
N VAL A 168 2.49 11.81 -0.96
CA VAL A 168 2.86 11.80 0.46
C VAL A 168 2.42 13.10 1.12
N PHE A 169 1.42 12.98 1.98
CA PHE A 169 0.95 14.04 2.84
C PHE A 169 1.81 14.15 4.10
N PRO A 170 1.71 15.26 4.85
CA PRO A 170 2.35 15.39 6.14
C PRO A 170 2.13 14.19 7.05
N GLY A 171 3.23 13.69 7.65
CA GLY A 171 3.17 12.48 8.46
C GLY A 171 4.39 12.28 9.34
N GLY A 172 4.38 11.22 10.12
CA GLY A 172 5.47 10.84 11.02
C GLY A 172 6.38 9.73 10.46
N PHE A 173 7.05 9.00 11.36
CA PHE A 173 8.05 8.00 11.00
C PHE A 173 7.58 6.95 9.98
N GLY A 174 6.36 6.42 10.10
CA GLY A 174 5.85 5.46 9.13
C GLY A 174 5.67 6.06 7.74
N THR A 175 5.34 7.36 7.65
CA THR A 175 5.26 8.08 6.37
C THR A 175 6.64 8.30 5.76
N PHE A 176 7.63 8.65 6.60
CA PHE A 176 9.02 8.79 6.16
C PHE A 176 9.61 7.46 5.70
N ASP A 177 9.33 6.38 6.41
CA ASP A 177 9.81 5.04 6.09
C ASP A 177 9.41 4.62 4.66
N GLU A 178 8.15 4.82 4.27
CA GLU A 178 7.68 4.53 2.93
C GLU A 178 8.23 5.52 1.88
N LEU A 179 8.33 6.81 2.23
CA LEU A 179 8.89 7.81 1.32
C LEU A 179 10.35 7.52 0.99
N PHE A 180 11.19 7.31 2.02
CA PHE A 180 12.62 7.10 1.83
C PHE A 180 12.96 5.75 1.20
N GLU A 181 12.15 4.72 1.42
CA GLU A 181 12.28 3.46 0.70
C GLU A 181 12.11 3.69 -0.81
N LEU A 182 11.03 4.33 -1.24
CA LEU A 182 10.77 4.58 -2.66
C LEU A 182 11.77 5.57 -3.27
N LEU A 183 12.20 6.60 -2.54
CA LEU A 183 13.28 7.48 -2.99
C LEU A 183 14.58 6.71 -3.21
N THR A 184 14.93 5.80 -2.30
CA THR A 184 16.12 4.94 -2.41
C THR A 184 16.01 3.99 -3.60
N LEU A 185 14.88 3.33 -3.78
CA LEU A 185 14.64 2.42 -4.91
C LEU A 185 14.73 3.17 -6.26
N ARG A 186 14.22 4.41 -6.31
CA ARG A 186 14.29 5.28 -7.47
C ARG A 186 15.73 5.77 -7.75
N GLN A 187 16.43 6.24 -6.70
CA GLN A 187 17.82 6.70 -6.80
C GLN A 187 18.76 5.60 -7.31
N THR A 188 18.49 4.34 -6.92
CA THR A 188 19.32 3.18 -7.25
C THR A 188 18.85 2.39 -8.48
N ASP A 189 17.85 2.91 -9.21
CA ASP A 189 17.24 2.26 -10.38
C ASP A 189 16.70 0.84 -10.10
N LYS A 190 16.24 0.60 -8.86
CA LYS A 190 15.61 -0.67 -8.44
C LYS A 190 14.09 -0.66 -8.55
N ALA A 191 13.48 0.51 -8.75
CA ALA A 191 12.07 0.65 -9.08
C ALA A 191 11.88 1.39 -10.42
N PRO A 192 10.78 1.13 -11.14
CA PRO A 192 10.40 1.91 -12.31
C PRO A 192 10.34 3.41 -12.00
N PRO A 193 10.47 4.29 -13.00
CA PRO A 193 10.40 5.74 -12.83
C PRO A 193 8.97 6.18 -12.51
N ILE A 194 8.52 6.03 -11.27
CA ILE A 194 7.23 6.51 -10.78
C ILE A 194 7.32 7.95 -10.26
N PRO A 195 6.33 8.81 -10.54
CA PRO A 195 6.19 10.12 -9.93
C PRO A 195 6.05 10.05 -8.41
N ILE A 196 6.74 10.95 -7.70
CA ILE A 196 6.60 11.15 -6.25
C ILE A 196 6.24 12.60 -6.00
N VAL A 197 5.13 12.85 -5.31
CA VAL A 197 4.65 14.19 -4.96
C VAL A 197 4.48 14.34 -3.46
N LEU A 198 5.16 15.32 -2.89
CA LEU A 198 5.04 15.72 -1.48
C LEU A 198 3.99 16.83 -1.37
N VAL A 199 2.99 16.64 -0.53
CA VAL A 199 1.91 17.61 -0.33
C VAL A 199 2.26 18.54 0.82
N ASP A 200 2.03 19.85 0.63
CA ASP A 200 2.42 20.92 1.54
C ASP A 200 3.94 21.13 1.58
N ARG A 201 4.47 21.90 0.61
CA ARG A 201 5.89 22.25 0.53
C ARG A 201 6.41 22.84 1.84
N ALA A 202 5.64 23.71 2.50
CA ALA A 202 6.06 24.38 3.72
C ALA A 202 6.31 23.38 4.86
N TYR A 203 5.42 22.40 5.02
CA TYR A 203 5.63 21.32 5.99
C TYR A 203 6.94 20.57 5.71
N TRP A 204 7.12 20.07 4.51
CA TRP A 204 8.27 19.23 4.16
C TRP A 204 9.61 19.96 4.28
N THR A 205 9.69 21.21 3.80
CA THR A 205 10.92 22.02 3.89
C THR A 205 11.23 22.49 5.32
N SER A 206 10.23 22.50 6.22
CA SER A 206 10.46 22.83 7.64
C SER A 206 11.11 21.70 8.43
N ILE A 207 10.97 20.45 7.98
CA ILE A 207 11.44 19.27 8.72
C ILE A 207 12.52 18.48 7.99
N LEU A 208 12.67 18.66 6.68
CA LEU A 208 13.70 18.01 5.85
C LEU A 208 14.46 19.06 5.04
N ASN A 209 15.74 19.16 5.27
CA ASN A 209 16.63 19.99 4.49
C ASN A 209 17.36 19.14 3.44
N PHE A 210 16.72 18.95 2.28
CA PHE A 210 17.28 18.17 1.19
C PHE A 210 18.52 18.85 0.56
N GLU A 211 18.57 20.20 0.52
CA GLU A 211 19.71 20.95 0.05
C GLU A 211 20.95 20.69 0.93
N ALA A 212 20.80 20.66 2.24
CA ALA A 212 21.88 20.29 3.14
C ALA A 212 22.40 18.88 2.89
N MET A 213 21.54 17.93 2.52
CA MET A 213 21.96 16.57 2.15
C MET A 213 22.85 16.60 0.90
N VAL A 214 22.56 17.45 -0.06
CA VAL A 214 23.42 17.67 -1.25
C VAL A 214 24.74 18.34 -0.86
N GLU A 215 24.71 19.39 -0.04
CA GLU A 215 25.89 20.11 0.43
C GLU A 215 26.86 19.21 1.19
N HIS A 216 26.33 18.29 2.02
CA HIS A 216 27.12 17.30 2.73
C HIS A 216 27.52 16.08 1.86
N GLY A 217 27.12 16.04 0.59
CA GLY A 217 27.45 14.95 -0.31
C GLY A 217 26.73 13.64 -0.04
N MET A 218 25.63 13.66 0.73
CA MET A 218 24.86 12.46 1.03
C MET A 218 23.95 12.03 -0.11
N ILE A 219 23.51 12.99 -0.95
CA ILE A 219 22.75 12.74 -2.18
C ILE A 219 23.31 13.65 -3.30
N ALA A 220 23.07 13.31 -4.55
CA ALA A 220 23.42 14.13 -5.67
C ALA A 220 22.37 15.21 -5.92
N LYS A 221 22.77 16.37 -6.50
CA LYS A 221 21.83 17.45 -6.83
C LYS A 221 20.65 16.97 -7.71
N LYS A 222 20.91 16.05 -8.65
CA LYS A 222 19.89 15.45 -9.51
C LYS A 222 18.82 14.67 -8.73
N ASP A 223 19.13 14.20 -7.51
CA ASP A 223 18.22 13.41 -6.70
C ASP A 223 17.07 14.27 -6.14
N LEU A 224 17.24 15.61 -6.12
CA LEU A 224 16.17 16.55 -5.80
C LEU A 224 15.03 16.49 -6.84
N ASP A 225 15.33 16.08 -8.07
CA ASP A 225 14.34 15.95 -9.14
C ASP A 225 13.51 14.65 -9.03
N LEU A 226 13.82 13.77 -8.08
CA LEU A 226 13.04 12.54 -7.86
C LEU A 226 11.64 12.83 -7.32
N MET A 227 11.41 13.99 -6.70
CA MET A 227 10.15 14.38 -6.10
C MET A 227 9.68 15.77 -6.54
N GLY A 228 8.38 15.99 -6.52
CA GLY A 228 7.73 17.27 -6.72
C GLY A 228 6.92 17.70 -5.50
N PHE A 229 6.33 18.90 -5.59
CA PHE A 229 5.49 19.45 -4.52
C PHE A 229 4.17 19.96 -5.09
N ALA A 230 3.11 19.81 -4.30
CA ALA A 230 1.80 20.37 -4.57
C ALA A 230 1.07 20.69 -3.27
N ASP A 231 0.08 21.57 -3.31
CA ASP A 231 -0.65 22.02 -2.13
C ASP A 231 -2.15 21.68 -2.17
N ASP A 232 -2.67 21.30 -3.35
CA ASP A 232 -4.07 20.94 -3.55
C ASP A 232 -4.24 19.72 -4.50
N ALA A 233 -5.43 19.17 -4.58
CA ALA A 233 -5.71 17.94 -5.35
C ALA A 233 -5.43 18.11 -6.86
N GLU A 234 -5.78 19.25 -7.45
CA GLU A 234 -5.50 19.51 -8.87
C GLU A 234 -4.01 19.74 -9.12
N GLY A 235 -3.31 20.39 -8.19
CA GLY A 235 -1.86 20.53 -8.21
C GLY A 235 -1.14 19.19 -8.13
N ILE A 236 -1.57 18.30 -7.23
CA ILE A 236 -1.04 16.94 -7.14
C ILE A 236 -1.21 16.22 -8.48
N TRP A 237 -2.41 16.25 -9.05
CA TRP A 237 -2.68 15.57 -10.33
C TRP A 237 -1.82 16.10 -11.47
N ARG A 238 -1.73 17.42 -11.61
CA ARG A 238 -0.87 18.07 -12.62
C ARG A 238 0.60 17.71 -12.46
N GLU A 239 1.10 17.71 -11.23
CA GLU A 239 2.50 17.37 -10.94
C GLU A 239 2.79 15.91 -11.26
N LEU A 240 1.86 14.99 -10.94
CA LEU A 240 1.98 13.57 -11.30
C LEU A 240 2.04 13.38 -12.82
N LEU A 241 1.18 14.05 -13.58
CA LEU A 241 1.20 14.00 -15.06
C LEU A 241 2.49 14.57 -15.63
N ALA A 242 2.94 15.72 -15.13
CA ALA A 242 4.17 16.36 -15.57
C ALA A 242 5.42 15.48 -15.33
N ARG A 243 5.36 14.60 -14.31
CA ARG A 243 6.40 13.64 -13.96
C ARG A 243 6.22 12.27 -14.61
N GLY A 244 5.26 12.10 -15.50
CA GLY A 244 5.12 10.91 -16.33
C GLY A 244 4.08 9.89 -15.84
N LEU A 245 3.16 10.25 -14.93
CA LEU A 245 1.99 9.42 -14.64
C LEU A 245 1.22 9.15 -15.94
N LYS A 246 0.92 7.90 -16.20
CA LYS A 246 0.10 7.48 -17.34
C LYS A 246 -1.29 7.08 -16.83
N PRO A 247 -2.34 7.91 -17.08
CA PRO A 247 -3.70 7.64 -16.62
C PRO A 247 -4.28 6.36 -17.22
N HIS A 248 -4.05 6.12 -18.51
CA HIS A 248 -4.50 4.94 -19.23
C HIS A 248 -3.29 4.24 -19.84
N GLN A 249 -2.82 3.17 -19.23
CA GLN A 249 -1.86 2.27 -19.88
C GLN A 249 -2.61 1.13 -20.55
N ASN A 250 -2.91 1.25 -21.85
CA ASN A 250 -2.90 0.08 -22.70
C ASN A 250 -1.43 -0.37 -22.77
N LEU A 251 -1.02 -1.34 -21.96
CA LEU A 251 0.24 -2.04 -22.17
C LEU A 251 -0.03 -2.99 -23.35
N GLU A 252 0.58 -2.71 -24.49
CA GLU A 252 0.82 -3.68 -25.53
C GLU A 252 1.66 -4.85 -25.00
#